data_1eeb898312d0c5261bcb8c3cbd758996
#
_entry.id   1eeb898312d0c5261bcb8c3cbd758996
#
_cell.length_a   1.000
_cell.length_b   1.000
_cell.length_c   1.000
_cell.angle_alpha   90.00
_cell.angle_beta   90.00
_cell.angle_gamma   90.00
#
_symmetry.space_group_name_H-M   'P 1'
#
loop_
_entity.id
_entity.type
_entity.pdbx_description
1 polymer ?
#
loop_
_entity_poly.entity_id
_entity_poly.type
_entity_poly.pdbx_seq_one_letter_code
_entity_poly.pdbx_strand_id
1 'polypeptide(L)'
;MHCSIHRVKVLFSKESSSGGKMKRAICLAGGGPAVGLSLGTLKRLSEEADMKFDVWSLACIGAWLGIVWNQADPGKEYETSEAFFRGIFRPDDVYDRFPIAAAFAPDFQENMRNMVSFILDPSSYHNMVVPAAIQQAWMDILKFFGNPSQWSQANFNAMLLNQVLAVNPMSRFVTSLMYKSKTRGLSRIYYPDSAFLQQIDFKRLYEPGRPVIYHNAYNLTDDRLELFSNKDSKYQKIRAESLCACSALPYIEEPVVLDGKTYCEGATVDTVNFEDLMRNHPDLDEVWVSRILDVKQVRKPQNLYDALNNLVMLFAATTSEDDVRLFKYHVAKTHPNLKVIEIPVAFNIDYDWSFSNLDRSIDEGYDAADQVLNAYRQGRELTPAESLAVSVEPAKPRARAKAEA
;
A
#
# COMPACT_ATOMS: atom_id res chain seq x y z
N MET A 1 17.34 -11.42 -30.60
CA MET A 1 16.02 -11.41 -31.27
C MET A 1 15.43 -10.03 -31.11
N HIS A 2 15.39 -9.22 -32.19
CA HIS A 2 14.80 -7.89 -32.18
C HIS A 2 13.29 -8.02 -32.30
N CYS A 3 12.55 -7.63 -31.25
CA CYS A 3 11.11 -7.54 -31.33
C CYS A 3 10.75 -6.11 -31.78
N SER A 4 10.24 -6.03 -32.99
CA SER A 4 9.87 -4.78 -33.65
C SER A 4 8.52 -4.32 -33.08
N ILE A 5 8.51 -3.23 -32.33
CA ILE A 5 7.29 -2.63 -31.78
C ILE A 5 6.56 -1.91 -32.93
N HIS A 6 5.45 -2.45 -33.37
CA HIS A 6 4.55 -1.80 -34.33
C HIS A 6 3.84 -0.64 -33.61
N ARG A 7 4.12 0.58 -34.10
CA ARG A 7 3.37 1.78 -33.74
C ARG A 7 1.94 1.64 -34.26
N VAL A 8 0.98 1.48 -33.37
CA VAL A 8 -0.43 1.67 -33.68
C VAL A 8 -0.68 3.18 -33.73
N LYS A 9 -0.87 3.70 -34.94
CA LYS A 9 -1.40 5.06 -35.15
C LYS A 9 -2.87 5.06 -34.75
N VAL A 10 -3.20 5.64 -33.64
CA VAL A 10 -4.58 5.98 -33.30
C VAL A 10 -4.93 7.25 -34.04
N LEU A 11 -5.79 7.13 -35.05
CA LEU A 11 -6.39 8.26 -35.76
C LEU A 11 -7.47 8.86 -34.87
N PHE A 12 -7.24 10.06 -34.37
CA PHE A 12 -8.26 10.86 -33.72
C PHE A 12 -9.35 11.26 -34.70
N SER A 13 -10.51 10.62 -34.64
CA SER A 13 -11.71 11.14 -35.30
C SER A 13 -12.32 12.24 -34.42
N LYS A 14 -12.32 13.45 -34.91
CA LYS A 14 -13.14 14.55 -34.40
C LYS A 14 -14.61 14.19 -34.66
N GLU A 15 -15.36 14.19 -33.56
CA GLU A 15 -16.75 14.62 -33.41
C GLU A 15 -17.40 13.91 -32.24
N SER A 16 -17.37 14.54 -31.07
CA SER A 16 -18.33 14.21 -30.03
C SER A 16 -19.54 15.12 -30.21
N SER A 17 -20.56 14.60 -30.84
CA SER A 17 -21.87 15.22 -30.88
C SER A 17 -22.76 14.55 -29.85
N SER A 18 -22.80 15.09 -28.63
CA SER A 18 -23.99 15.16 -27.79
C SER A 18 -23.58 15.90 -26.50
N GLY A 19 -24.36 16.92 -26.12
CA GLY A 19 -24.12 17.73 -24.91
C GLY A 19 -24.39 16.99 -23.59
N GLY A 20 -23.93 15.73 -23.49
CA GLY A 20 -23.92 14.94 -22.24
C GLY A 20 -22.73 15.34 -21.38
N LYS A 21 -22.97 15.49 -20.08
CA LYS A 21 -21.90 15.67 -19.09
C LYS A 21 -20.94 14.49 -19.16
N MET A 22 -19.64 14.74 -19.36
CA MET A 22 -18.60 13.72 -19.37
C MET A 22 -18.57 12.98 -18.02
N LYS A 23 -18.62 11.65 -18.06
CA LYS A 23 -18.62 10.80 -16.87
C LYS A 23 -17.21 10.26 -16.60
N ARG A 24 -16.65 10.62 -15.45
CA ARG A 24 -15.27 10.30 -15.07
C ARG A 24 -15.17 9.43 -13.82
N ALA A 25 -14.21 8.53 -13.84
CA ALA A 25 -13.78 7.82 -12.64
C ALA A 25 -12.35 8.23 -12.26
N ILE A 26 -12.07 8.17 -10.96
CA ILE A 26 -10.70 8.22 -10.43
C ILE A 26 -10.39 6.95 -9.65
N CYS A 27 -9.21 6.39 -9.89
CA CYS A 27 -8.67 5.23 -9.18
C CYS A 27 -7.50 5.69 -8.32
N LEU A 28 -7.60 5.50 -7.00
CA LEU A 28 -6.52 5.76 -6.05
C LEU A 28 -5.98 4.42 -5.54
N ALA A 29 -4.76 4.11 -5.97
CA ALA A 29 -4.11 2.85 -5.61
C ALA A 29 -3.54 2.85 -4.18
N GLY A 30 -3.24 1.65 -3.67
CA GLY A 30 -2.51 1.46 -2.41
C GLY A 30 -1.03 1.83 -2.52
N GLY A 31 -0.38 2.07 -1.37
CA GLY A 31 1.04 2.40 -1.32
C GLY A 31 1.50 3.07 -0.03
N GLY A 32 0.73 2.95 1.04
CA GLY A 32 1.11 3.39 2.39
C GLY A 32 1.61 4.85 2.44
N PRO A 33 2.86 5.09 2.88
CA PRO A 33 3.37 6.47 3.11
C PRO A 33 3.54 7.30 1.83
N ALA A 34 3.37 6.72 0.64
CA ALA A 34 3.38 7.46 -0.62
C ALA A 34 2.05 8.19 -0.90
N VAL A 35 1.09 8.16 0.00
CA VAL A 35 -0.25 8.77 -0.14
C VAL A 35 -0.21 10.27 -0.47
N GLY A 36 0.85 10.97 -0.08
CA GLY A 36 1.04 12.39 -0.43
C GLY A 36 1.00 12.63 -1.93
N LEU A 37 1.48 11.68 -2.76
CA LEU A 37 1.38 11.77 -4.21
C LEU A 37 -0.08 11.87 -4.69
N SER A 38 -0.97 11.01 -4.18
CA SER A 38 -2.39 11.08 -4.50
C SER A 38 -3.06 12.33 -3.92
N LEU A 39 -2.65 12.78 -2.74
CA LEU A 39 -3.17 14.00 -2.12
C LEU A 39 -2.82 15.24 -2.94
N GLY A 40 -1.57 15.36 -3.40
CA GLY A 40 -1.11 16.42 -4.31
C GLY A 40 -1.83 16.36 -5.66
N THR A 41 -2.00 15.16 -6.20
CA THR A 41 -2.79 14.93 -7.42
C THR A 41 -4.23 15.45 -7.27
N LEU A 42 -4.93 15.06 -6.21
CA LEU A 42 -6.31 15.52 -5.95
C LEU A 42 -6.39 17.03 -5.75
N LYS A 43 -5.41 17.61 -5.01
CA LYS A 43 -5.30 19.07 -4.86
C LYS A 43 -5.28 19.74 -6.23
N ARG A 44 -4.35 19.35 -7.11
CA ARG A 44 -4.23 19.98 -8.43
C ARG A 44 -5.47 19.80 -9.30
N LEU A 45 -6.05 18.59 -9.33
CA LEU A 45 -7.24 18.31 -10.11
C LEU A 45 -8.47 19.07 -9.58
N SER A 46 -8.59 19.26 -8.27
CA SER A 46 -9.71 19.97 -7.66
C SER A 46 -9.75 21.49 -7.92
N GLU A 47 -8.61 22.09 -8.31
CA GLU A 47 -8.53 23.48 -8.72
C GLU A 47 -9.24 23.75 -10.06
N GLU A 48 -9.57 22.70 -10.79
CA GLU A 48 -10.25 22.77 -12.08
C GLU A 48 -11.75 22.51 -11.93
N ALA A 49 -12.56 23.50 -12.23
CA ALA A 49 -14.01 23.44 -12.02
C ALA A 49 -14.71 22.33 -12.82
N ASP A 50 -14.12 21.93 -13.94
CA ASP A 50 -14.63 20.88 -14.85
C ASP A 50 -14.09 19.48 -14.53
N MET A 51 -13.09 19.35 -13.63
CA MET A 51 -12.52 18.08 -13.20
C MET A 51 -13.26 17.49 -12.00
N LYS A 52 -14.43 16.92 -12.30
CA LYS A 52 -15.26 16.22 -11.30
C LYS A 52 -15.31 14.73 -11.60
N PHE A 53 -15.20 13.92 -10.56
CA PHE A 53 -15.25 12.47 -10.65
C PHE A 53 -16.58 11.95 -10.12
N ASP A 54 -17.33 11.25 -10.97
CA ASP A 54 -18.63 10.66 -10.64
C ASP A 54 -18.46 9.30 -9.92
N VAL A 55 -17.31 8.62 -10.12
CA VAL A 55 -16.98 7.31 -9.55
C VAL A 55 -15.56 7.31 -8.99
N TRP A 56 -15.40 6.75 -7.81
CA TRP A 56 -14.13 6.59 -7.10
C TRP A 56 -13.86 5.10 -6.85
N SER A 57 -12.76 4.58 -7.38
CA SER A 57 -12.28 3.22 -7.15
C SER A 57 -11.01 3.27 -6.30
N LEU A 58 -11.06 2.71 -5.11
CA LEU A 58 -10.10 2.97 -4.05
C LEU A 58 -9.52 1.67 -3.51
N ALA A 59 -8.23 1.68 -3.15
CA ALA A 59 -7.57 0.55 -2.51
C ALA A 59 -6.58 1.00 -1.42
N CYS A 60 -6.48 0.27 -0.33
CA CYS A 60 -5.56 0.50 0.80
C CYS A 60 -5.58 1.97 1.27
N ILE A 61 -4.42 2.64 1.33
CA ILE A 61 -4.32 4.05 1.75
C ILE A 61 -5.10 5.00 0.83
N GLY A 62 -5.27 4.63 -0.46
CA GLY A 62 -6.13 5.36 -1.38
C GLY A 62 -7.60 5.35 -0.96
N ALA A 63 -8.06 4.30 -0.26
CA ALA A 63 -9.40 4.26 0.30
C ALA A 63 -9.56 5.24 1.47
N TRP A 64 -8.57 5.34 2.36
CA TRP A 64 -8.57 6.35 3.42
C TRP A 64 -8.62 7.75 2.84
N LEU A 65 -7.77 8.05 1.85
CA LEU A 65 -7.75 9.35 1.20
C LEU A 65 -9.09 9.67 0.52
N GLY A 66 -9.61 8.75 -0.31
CA GLY A 66 -10.85 8.98 -1.04
C GLY A 66 -12.07 9.12 -0.13
N ILE A 67 -12.13 8.40 1.00
CA ILE A 67 -13.19 8.50 1.99
C ILE A 67 -13.10 9.83 2.74
N VAL A 68 -11.90 10.19 3.25
CA VAL A 68 -11.69 11.47 3.96
C VAL A 68 -11.98 12.66 3.05
N TRP A 69 -11.55 12.60 1.79
CA TRP A 69 -11.83 13.62 0.78
C TRP A 69 -13.34 13.80 0.55
N ASN A 70 -14.04 12.70 0.32
CA ASN A 70 -15.47 12.75 -0.04
C ASN A 70 -16.41 12.98 1.14
N GLN A 71 -15.96 12.88 2.39
CA GLN A 71 -16.77 13.31 3.55
C GLN A 71 -16.63 14.81 3.84
N ALA A 72 -15.59 15.47 3.33
CA ALA A 72 -15.32 16.87 3.62
C ALA A 72 -16.44 17.82 3.13
N ASP A 73 -16.47 19.01 3.70
CA ASP A 73 -17.33 20.08 3.19
C ASP A 73 -16.83 20.55 1.82
N PRO A 74 -17.74 20.93 0.89
CA PRO A 74 -17.34 21.45 -0.40
C PRO A 74 -16.34 22.60 -0.30
N GLY A 75 -15.23 22.49 -1.01
CA GLY A 75 -14.13 23.46 -1.00
C GLY A 75 -13.15 23.32 0.17
N LYS A 76 -13.32 22.30 1.05
CA LYS A 76 -12.40 21.99 2.16
C LYS A 76 -11.81 20.59 2.07
N GLU A 77 -11.94 19.95 0.93
CA GLU A 77 -11.54 18.55 0.74
C GLU A 77 -10.04 18.37 0.97
N TYR A 78 -9.24 19.29 0.41
CA TYR A 78 -7.79 19.25 0.54
C TYR A 78 -7.34 19.48 1.99
N GLU A 79 -7.78 20.58 2.61
CA GLU A 79 -7.38 20.92 3.99
C GLU A 79 -7.80 19.84 4.99
N THR A 80 -9.01 19.27 4.80
CA THR A 80 -9.49 18.18 5.66
C THR A 80 -8.63 16.94 5.52
N SER A 81 -8.27 16.58 4.28
CA SER A 81 -7.46 15.40 4.01
C SER A 81 -6.01 15.60 4.45
N GLU A 82 -5.41 16.77 4.19
CA GLU A 82 -4.06 17.08 4.65
C GLU A 82 -3.97 17.02 6.17
N ALA A 83 -4.90 17.63 6.89
CA ALA A 83 -4.92 17.62 8.35
C ALA A 83 -5.04 16.19 8.91
N PHE A 84 -5.89 15.34 8.29
CA PHE A 84 -6.03 13.94 8.64
C PHE A 84 -4.71 13.18 8.47
N PHE A 85 -4.06 13.32 7.32
CA PHE A 85 -2.81 12.60 7.05
C PHE A 85 -1.64 13.13 7.89
N ARG A 86 -1.59 14.43 8.21
CA ARG A 86 -0.60 14.93 9.18
C ARG A 86 -0.76 14.30 10.57
N GLY A 87 -1.97 13.90 10.94
CA GLY A 87 -2.20 13.11 12.16
C GLY A 87 -1.62 11.69 12.10
N ILE A 88 -1.49 11.10 10.91
CA ILE A 88 -0.91 9.77 10.69
C ILE A 88 0.62 9.82 10.62
N PHE A 89 1.15 10.83 9.94
CA PHE A 89 2.59 11.06 9.81
C PHE A 89 3.19 11.61 11.10
N ARG A 90 4.51 11.64 11.19
CA ARG A 90 5.23 12.11 12.38
C ARG A 90 6.26 13.18 12.03
N PRO A 91 6.58 14.08 12.99
CA PRO A 91 7.77 14.94 12.87
C PRO A 91 9.00 14.09 12.58
N ASP A 92 9.89 14.59 11.75
CA ASP A 92 11.07 13.88 11.26
C ASP A 92 11.95 13.35 12.39
N ASP A 93 12.21 14.18 13.41
CA ASP A 93 13.03 13.81 14.57
C ASP A 93 12.38 12.72 15.45
N VAL A 94 11.05 12.64 15.46
CA VAL A 94 10.31 11.58 16.16
C VAL A 94 10.35 10.30 15.34
N TYR A 95 10.15 10.40 14.01
CA TYR A 95 10.19 9.26 13.13
C TYR A 95 11.57 8.61 13.07
N ASP A 96 12.65 9.41 13.04
CA ASP A 96 14.02 8.91 13.05
C ASP A 96 14.34 8.07 14.31
N ARG A 97 13.76 8.43 15.46
CA ARG A 97 13.91 7.68 16.71
C ARG A 97 13.01 6.45 16.78
N PHE A 98 11.82 6.52 16.20
CA PHE A 98 10.82 5.47 16.25
C PHE A 98 10.04 5.41 14.92
N PRO A 99 10.54 4.66 13.94
CA PRO A 99 10.05 4.66 12.57
C PRO A 99 8.73 3.87 12.40
N ILE A 100 7.68 4.29 13.11
CA ILE A 100 6.33 3.72 13.05
C ILE A 100 5.33 4.83 12.81
N ALA A 101 4.37 4.60 11.89
CA ALA A 101 3.26 5.50 11.67
C ALA A 101 2.41 5.70 12.93
N ALA A 102 1.87 6.91 13.11
CA ALA A 102 1.03 7.19 14.28
C ALA A 102 -0.25 6.36 14.29
N ALA A 103 -0.84 6.09 13.12
CA ALA A 103 -2.07 5.30 13.01
C ALA A 103 -1.88 3.80 13.35
N PHE A 104 -0.68 3.26 13.10
CA PHE A 104 -0.35 1.86 13.33
C PHE A 104 0.24 1.59 14.72
N ALA A 105 0.30 2.61 15.57
CA ALA A 105 0.82 2.49 16.93
C ALA A 105 -0.19 2.03 18.01
N PRO A 106 -1.41 1.63 17.75
CA PRO A 106 -2.43 1.93 18.72
C PRO A 106 -2.93 0.79 19.57
N ASP A 107 -2.85 -0.46 19.18
CA ASP A 107 -3.23 -1.52 20.13
C ASP A 107 -2.01 -2.25 20.69
N PHE A 108 -1.04 -1.46 21.18
CA PHE A 108 0.02 -1.99 22.03
C PHE A 108 -0.53 -2.77 23.22
N GLN A 109 -1.72 -2.43 23.69
CA GLN A 109 -2.24 -3.04 24.90
C GLN A 109 -2.61 -4.51 24.69
N GLU A 110 -3.26 -4.86 23.57
CA GLU A 110 -3.60 -6.25 23.26
C GLU A 110 -2.38 -7.03 22.81
N ASN A 111 -1.55 -6.47 21.93
CA ASN A 111 -0.31 -7.10 21.51
C ASN A 111 0.65 -7.30 22.67
N MET A 112 0.75 -6.33 23.59
CA MET A 112 1.51 -6.49 24.83
C MET A 112 0.89 -7.56 25.73
N ARG A 113 -0.43 -7.63 25.85
CA ARG A 113 -1.10 -8.69 26.62
C ARG A 113 -0.80 -10.08 26.02
N ASN A 114 -0.88 -10.21 24.70
CA ASN A 114 -0.57 -11.46 24.01
C ASN A 114 0.91 -11.84 24.16
N MET A 115 1.80 -10.87 24.04
CA MET A 115 3.24 -11.07 24.26
C MET A 115 3.57 -11.42 25.72
N VAL A 116 3.01 -10.71 26.68
CA VAL A 116 3.18 -10.99 28.10
C VAL A 116 2.59 -12.36 28.45
N SER A 117 1.40 -12.68 27.94
CA SER A 117 0.79 -14.01 28.12
C SER A 117 1.70 -15.11 27.56
N PHE A 118 2.29 -14.89 26.37
CA PHE A 118 3.26 -15.82 25.78
C PHE A 118 4.53 -15.94 26.62
N ILE A 119 5.08 -14.83 27.12
CA ILE A 119 6.28 -14.80 27.96
C ILE A 119 6.03 -15.47 29.31
N LEU A 120 4.86 -15.29 29.90
CA LEU A 120 4.50 -15.87 31.20
C LEU A 120 4.03 -17.32 31.11
N ASP A 121 3.71 -17.84 29.94
CA ASP A 121 3.30 -19.23 29.76
C ASP A 121 4.52 -20.17 29.79
N PRO A 122 4.66 -21.06 30.81
CA PRO A 122 5.75 -22.02 30.87
C PRO A 122 5.89 -22.89 29.61
N SER A 123 4.78 -23.17 28.91
CA SER A 123 4.77 -23.97 27.69
C SER A 123 5.51 -23.30 26.53
N SER A 124 5.62 -21.96 26.53
CA SER A 124 6.38 -21.17 25.54
C SER A 124 7.87 -21.47 25.60
N TYR A 125 8.36 -21.88 26.76
CA TYR A 125 9.77 -22.22 26.98
C TYR A 125 10.04 -23.72 26.86
N HIS A 126 9.02 -24.52 26.66
CA HIS A 126 9.18 -25.94 26.44
C HIS A 126 10.05 -26.17 25.22
N ASN A 127 11.11 -26.94 25.38
CA ASN A 127 12.14 -27.20 24.36
C ASN A 127 13.06 -25.99 23.99
N MET A 128 13.06 -24.89 24.73
CA MET A 128 14.08 -23.86 24.53
C MET A 128 15.49 -24.37 24.81
N VAL A 129 15.62 -25.12 25.88
CA VAL A 129 16.90 -25.77 26.23
C VAL A 129 16.67 -27.28 26.22
N VAL A 130 17.30 -27.95 25.27
CA VAL A 130 17.29 -29.43 25.17
C VAL A 130 18.72 -29.90 25.35
N PRO A 131 19.10 -30.34 26.58
CA PRO A 131 20.50 -30.68 26.88
C PRO A 131 21.07 -31.73 25.91
N ALA A 132 20.32 -32.75 25.56
CA ALA A 132 20.76 -33.79 24.62
C ALA A 132 21.05 -33.22 23.21
N ALA A 133 20.21 -32.28 22.71
CA ALA A 133 20.42 -31.64 21.43
C ALA A 133 21.66 -30.73 21.46
N ILE A 134 21.87 -30.01 22.55
CA ILE A 134 23.08 -29.19 22.73
C ILE A 134 24.33 -30.06 22.77
N GLN A 135 24.30 -31.18 23.52
CA GLN A 135 25.43 -32.11 23.57
C GLN A 135 25.72 -32.70 22.17
N GLN A 136 24.70 -33.13 21.45
CA GLN A 136 24.86 -33.63 20.07
C GLN A 136 25.43 -32.57 19.14
N ALA A 137 24.94 -31.34 19.22
CA ALA A 137 25.45 -30.23 18.42
C ALA A 137 26.95 -29.96 18.67
N TRP A 138 27.38 -29.98 19.92
CA TRP A 138 28.80 -29.86 20.24
C TRP A 138 29.62 -30.98 19.66
N MET A 139 29.15 -32.22 19.72
CA MET A 139 29.86 -33.36 19.12
C MET A 139 29.97 -33.22 17.61
N ASP A 140 28.92 -32.74 16.94
CA ASP A 140 28.92 -32.55 15.48
C ASP A 140 29.79 -31.36 15.05
N ILE A 141 29.84 -30.28 15.84
CA ILE A 141 30.78 -29.17 15.65
C ILE A 141 32.24 -29.66 15.76
N LEU A 142 32.54 -30.44 16.80
CA LEU A 142 33.89 -30.99 16.98
C LEU A 142 34.27 -31.92 15.82
N LYS A 143 33.37 -32.78 15.35
CA LYS A 143 33.58 -33.63 14.18
C LYS A 143 33.83 -32.81 12.91
N PHE A 144 33.07 -31.73 12.70
CA PHE A 144 33.25 -30.84 11.58
C PHE A 144 34.65 -30.20 11.57
N PHE A 145 35.06 -29.62 12.69
CA PHE A 145 36.37 -29.01 12.81
C PHE A 145 37.53 -30.04 12.79
N GLY A 146 37.28 -31.27 13.25
CA GLY A 146 38.24 -32.37 13.19
C GLY A 146 38.39 -32.98 11.79
N ASN A 147 37.60 -32.61 10.80
CA ASN A 147 37.67 -33.16 9.44
C ASN A 147 37.83 -32.05 8.38
N PRO A 148 39.07 -31.66 8.06
CA PRO A 148 39.33 -30.59 7.07
C PRO A 148 38.77 -30.84 5.68
N SER A 149 38.54 -32.10 5.30
CA SER A 149 37.92 -32.41 4.00
C SER A 149 36.48 -31.94 3.85
N GLN A 150 35.81 -31.64 4.96
CA GLN A 150 34.43 -31.11 4.98
C GLN A 150 34.38 -29.58 5.01
N TRP A 151 35.51 -28.89 5.05
CA TRP A 151 35.55 -27.43 5.14
C TRP A 151 35.21 -26.78 3.79
N SER A 152 33.96 -26.55 3.59
CA SER A 152 33.44 -25.75 2.50
C SER A 152 32.46 -24.72 3.06
N GLN A 153 32.20 -23.62 2.34
CA GLN A 153 31.25 -22.63 2.77
C GLN A 153 29.84 -23.22 2.95
N ALA A 154 29.45 -24.13 2.05
CA ALA A 154 28.13 -24.79 2.16
C ALA A 154 28.01 -25.64 3.42
N ASN A 155 29.05 -26.46 3.73
CA ASN A 155 29.06 -27.29 4.92
C ASN A 155 29.19 -26.47 6.20
N PHE A 156 29.92 -25.36 6.18
CA PHE A 156 29.99 -24.42 7.30
C PHE A 156 28.62 -23.79 7.57
N ASN A 157 27.92 -23.30 6.53
CA ASN A 157 26.59 -22.76 6.66
C ASN A 157 25.60 -23.82 7.19
N ALA A 158 25.66 -25.05 6.70
CA ALA A 158 24.82 -26.14 7.19
C ALA A 158 25.09 -26.46 8.66
N MET A 159 26.36 -26.50 9.07
CA MET A 159 26.74 -26.67 10.47
C MET A 159 26.23 -25.52 11.34
N LEU A 160 26.43 -24.28 10.89
CA LEU A 160 25.92 -23.10 11.61
C LEU A 160 24.39 -23.16 11.81
N LEU A 161 23.64 -23.47 10.77
CA LEU A 161 22.18 -23.56 10.84
C LEU A 161 21.74 -24.71 11.73
N ASN A 162 22.28 -25.92 11.54
CA ASN A 162 21.76 -27.12 12.17
C ASN A 162 22.29 -27.33 13.59
N GLN A 163 23.52 -26.88 13.90
CA GLN A 163 24.17 -27.17 15.17
C GLN A 163 24.32 -25.94 16.06
N VAL A 164 24.29 -24.73 15.52
CA VAL A 164 24.38 -23.51 16.31
C VAL A 164 23.03 -22.85 16.45
N LEU A 165 22.40 -22.44 15.33
CA LEU A 165 21.15 -21.69 15.39
C LEU A 165 19.96 -22.57 15.84
N ALA A 166 19.86 -23.82 15.37
CA ALA A 166 18.75 -24.71 15.70
C ALA A 166 18.70 -25.08 17.19
N VAL A 167 19.85 -25.10 17.88
CA VAL A 167 19.92 -25.41 19.34
C VAL A 167 20.03 -24.16 20.21
N ASN A 168 20.26 -23.00 19.62
CA ASN A 168 20.37 -21.74 20.34
C ASN A 168 19.06 -21.39 21.04
N PRO A 169 19.04 -21.16 22.38
CA PRO A 169 17.81 -20.84 23.10
C PRO A 169 17.07 -19.60 22.56
N MET A 170 17.81 -18.57 22.11
CA MET A 170 17.23 -17.35 21.55
C MET A 170 16.54 -17.65 20.21
N SER A 171 17.18 -18.40 19.31
CA SER A 171 16.59 -18.80 18.04
C SER A 171 15.33 -19.64 18.25
N ARG A 172 15.36 -20.55 19.21
CA ARG A 172 14.20 -21.37 19.61
C ARG A 172 13.09 -20.52 20.22
N PHE A 173 13.44 -19.50 21.03
CA PHE A 173 12.47 -18.56 21.59
C PHE A 173 11.79 -17.75 20.46
N VAL A 174 12.56 -17.17 19.54
CA VAL A 174 12.03 -16.43 18.38
C VAL A 174 11.13 -17.33 17.53
N THR A 175 11.55 -18.57 17.25
CA THR A 175 10.73 -19.54 16.54
C THR A 175 9.44 -19.86 17.29
N SER A 176 9.52 -20.06 18.61
CA SER A 176 8.35 -20.30 19.45
C SER A 176 7.41 -19.10 19.47
N LEU A 177 7.95 -17.88 19.51
CA LEU A 177 7.16 -16.64 19.39
C LEU A 177 6.40 -16.59 18.06
N MET A 178 7.04 -16.92 16.94
CA MET A 178 6.40 -16.92 15.63
C MET A 178 5.29 -17.97 15.47
N TYR A 179 5.48 -19.18 16.02
CA TYR A 179 4.55 -20.28 15.80
C TYR A 179 3.52 -20.49 16.92
N LYS A 180 3.80 -20.04 18.13
CA LYS A 180 2.95 -20.30 19.30
C LYS A 180 2.31 -19.05 19.88
N SER A 181 2.79 -17.84 19.55
CA SER A 181 2.09 -16.63 19.97
C SER A 181 0.74 -16.52 19.25
N LYS A 182 -0.21 -15.88 19.90
CA LYS A 182 -1.53 -15.60 19.30
C LYS A 182 -1.50 -14.35 18.43
N THR A 183 -0.34 -13.72 18.24
CA THR A 183 -0.15 -12.52 17.46
C THR A 183 -0.24 -12.86 15.97
N ARG A 184 -1.14 -12.22 15.24
CA ARG A 184 -1.38 -12.44 13.81
C ARG A 184 -0.92 -11.28 12.93
N GLY A 185 -0.46 -10.19 13.53
CA GLY A 185 0.11 -9.00 12.91
C GLY A 185 0.96 -8.26 13.92
N LEU A 186 1.86 -7.40 13.44
CA LEU A 186 2.69 -6.55 14.31
C LEU A 186 1.87 -5.43 14.96
N SER A 187 0.77 -5.05 14.33
CA SER A 187 -0.14 -4.00 14.76
C SER A 187 -1.58 -4.42 14.53
N ARG A 188 -2.52 -3.58 14.98
CA ARG A 188 -3.96 -3.77 14.79
C ARG A 188 -4.59 -2.45 14.38
N ILE A 189 -4.99 -2.36 13.11
CA ILE A 189 -5.55 -1.13 12.56
C ILE A 189 -6.98 -0.84 13.04
N TYR A 190 -7.80 -1.89 13.24
CA TYR A 190 -9.17 -1.73 13.70
C TYR A 190 -9.31 -1.89 15.21
N TYR A 191 -9.72 -0.82 15.87
CA TYR A 191 -10.19 -0.83 17.25
C TYR A 191 -11.21 0.30 17.44
N PRO A 192 -12.28 0.08 18.25
CA PRO A 192 -13.42 1.01 18.33
C PRO A 192 -13.05 2.44 18.77
N ASP A 193 -12.02 2.57 19.62
CA ASP A 193 -11.60 3.86 20.19
C ASP A 193 -10.53 4.57 19.35
N SER A 194 -10.35 4.15 18.09
CA SER A 194 -9.38 4.79 17.19
C SER A 194 -9.68 6.26 16.97
N ALA A 195 -8.78 7.13 17.39
CA ALA A 195 -8.89 8.57 17.17
C ALA A 195 -8.93 8.96 15.70
N PHE A 196 -8.36 8.14 14.81
CA PHE A 196 -8.41 8.35 13.36
C PHE A 196 -9.78 7.96 12.79
N LEU A 197 -10.34 6.83 13.19
CA LEU A 197 -11.67 6.41 12.76
C LEU A 197 -12.76 7.36 13.25
N GLN A 198 -12.60 7.94 14.45
CA GLN A 198 -13.55 8.93 14.99
C GLN A 198 -13.56 10.26 14.20
N GLN A 199 -12.52 10.55 13.41
CA GLN A 199 -12.49 11.72 12.52
C GLN A 199 -13.27 11.49 11.21
N ILE A 200 -13.72 10.26 10.96
CA ILE A 200 -14.42 9.90 9.72
C ILE A 200 -15.92 9.78 9.98
N ASP A 201 -16.69 10.67 9.38
CA ASP A 201 -18.14 10.58 9.35
C ASP A 201 -18.62 9.79 8.12
N PHE A 202 -18.66 8.46 8.27
CA PHE A 202 -19.11 7.57 7.20
C PHE A 202 -20.51 7.86 6.68
N LYS A 203 -21.39 8.51 7.48
CA LYS A 203 -22.76 8.82 7.05
C LYS A 203 -22.77 9.84 5.92
N ARG A 204 -21.81 10.75 5.90
CA ARG A 204 -21.69 11.78 4.84
C ARG A 204 -21.46 11.19 3.46
N LEU A 205 -20.86 10.00 3.37
CA LEU A 205 -20.65 9.32 2.08
C LEU A 205 -21.97 8.90 1.41
N TYR A 206 -23.05 8.80 2.19
CA TYR A 206 -24.37 8.36 1.74
C TYR A 206 -25.32 9.53 1.43
N GLU A 207 -24.88 10.77 1.61
CA GLU A 207 -25.67 11.97 1.31
C GLU A 207 -25.96 12.09 -0.19
N PRO A 208 -27.10 12.72 -0.57
CA PRO A 208 -27.38 13.05 -1.96
C PRO A 208 -26.26 13.90 -2.59
N GLY A 209 -25.92 13.64 -3.84
CA GLY A 209 -24.91 14.41 -4.57
C GLY A 209 -23.46 13.90 -4.40
N ARG A 210 -23.16 13.05 -3.42
CA ARG A 210 -21.83 12.43 -3.31
C ARG A 210 -21.57 11.47 -4.48
N PRO A 211 -20.31 11.27 -4.89
CA PRO A 211 -19.97 10.32 -5.96
C PRO A 211 -20.24 8.87 -5.53
N VAL A 212 -20.19 7.96 -6.49
CA VAL A 212 -20.15 6.52 -6.20
C VAL A 212 -18.74 6.16 -5.76
N ILE A 213 -18.62 5.48 -4.63
CA ILE A 213 -17.34 5.08 -4.05
C ILE A 213 -17.30 3.56 -3.90
N TYR A 214 -16.20 2.97 -4.34
CA TYR A 214 -15.86 1.57 -4.13
C TYR A 214 -14.51 1.45 -3.45
N HIS A 215 -14.36 0.50 -2.54
CA HIS A 215 -13.06 -0.03 -2.12
C HIS A 215 -13.13 -1.54 -1.96
N ASN A 216 -11.99 -2.20 -1.96
CA ASN A 216 -11.90 -3.65 -1.84
C ASN A 216 -11.29 -4.11 -0.52
N ALA A 217 -11.55 -5.37 -0.17
CA ALA A 217 -10.78 -6.14 0.80
C ALA A 217 -10.79 -7.62 0.38
N TYR A 218 -9.75 -8.37 0.74
CA TYR A 218 -9.69 -9.79 0.45
C TYR A 218 -10.30 -10.61 1.60
N ASN A 219 -11.36 -11.35 1.31
CA ASN A 219 -12.05 -12.20 2.25
C ASN A 219 -11.29 -13.53 2.38
N LEU A 220 -10.55 -13.71 3.45
CA LEU A 220 -9.78 -14.92 3.78
C LEU A 220 -10.67 -16.12 4.12
N THR A 221 -11.94 -15.89 4.47
CA THR A 221 -12.88 -16.97 4.81
C THR A 221 -13.47 -17.62 3.56
N ASP A 222 -13.79 -16.80 2.55
CA ASP A 222 -14.44 -17.23 1.32
C ASP A 222 -13.48 -17.25 0.11
N ASP A 223 -12.20 -16.93 0.33
CA ASP A 223 -11.12 -16.97 -0.69
C ASP A 223 -11.40 -16.10 -1.92
N ARG A 224 -11.87 -14.86 -1.71
CA ARG A 224 -12.21 -13.95 -2.80
C ARG A 224 -12.04 -12.48 -2.45
N LEU A 225 -11.83 -11.66 -3.49
CA LEU A 225 -11.91 -10.22 -3.38
C LEU A 225 -13.39 -9.81 -3.20
N GLU A 226 -13.67 -8.91 -2.27
CA GLU A 226 -14.99 -8.33 -2.04
C GLU A 226 -14.91 -6.81 -2.13
N LEU A 227 -15.92 -6.21 -2.80
CA LEU A 227 -16.09 -4.77 -2.87
C LEU A 227 -17.07 -4.27 -1.81
N PHE A 228 -16.83 -3.06 -1.38
CA PHE A 228 -17.71 -2.26 -0.53
C PHE A 228 -18.09 -0.98 -1.27
N SER A 229 -19.34 -0.53 -1.11
CA SER A 229 -19.82 0.67 -1.79
C SER A 229 -20.73 1.52 -0.92
N ASN A 230 -20.76 2.84 -1.18
CA ASN A 230 -21.69 3.76 -0.54
C ASN A 230 -23.06 3.81 -1.22
N LYS A 231 -23.18 3.41 -2.48
CA LYS A 231 -24.43 3.56 -3.27
C LYS A 231 -24.90 2.28 -3.93
N ASP A 232 -23.99 1.38 -4.31
CA ASP A 232 -24.38 0.15 -4.99
C ASP A 232 -24.81 -0.92 -3.98
N SER A 233 -26.10 -1.23 -3.96
CA SER A 233 -26.72 -2.19 -3.04
C SER A 233 -26.30 -3.65 -3.27
N LYS A 234 -25.59 -3.96 -4.36
CA LYS A 234 -24.99 -5.28 -4.59
C LYS A 234 -23.88 -5.58 -3.61
N TYR A 235 -23.22 -4.53 -3.09
CA TYR A 235 -22.04 -4.63 -2.26
C TYR A 235 -22.35 -4.25 -0.81
N GLN A 236 -21.51 -4.71 0.09
CA GLN A 236 -21.58 -4.31 1.49
C GLN A 236 -21.31 -2.81 1.63
N LYS A 237 -21.84 -2.23 2.70
CA LYS A 237 -21.66 -0.80 2.98
C LYS A 237 -20.23 -0.48 3.41
N ILE A 238 -19.75 0.69 2.98
CA ILE A 238 -18.52 1.28 3.50
C ILE A 238 -18.72 1.69 4.96
N ARG A 239 -17.86 1.19 5.84
CA ARG A 239 -17.86 1.48 7.28
C ARG A 239 -16.44 1.36 7.85
N ALA A 240 -16.26 1.68 9.12
CA ALA A 240 -14.94 1.67 9.76
C ALA A 240 -14.23 0.33 9.62
N GLU A 241 -14.94 -0.77 9.87
CA GLU A 241 -14.39 -2.13 9.76
C GLU A 241 -13.95 -2.46 8.33
N SER A 242 -14.74 -2.09 7.31
CA SER A 242 -14.40 -2.36 5.92
C SER A 242 -13.20 -1.52 5.46
N LEU A 243 -13.11 -0.26 5.91
CA LEU A 243 -11.95 0.59 5.62
C LEU A 243 -10.67 0.03 6.24
N CYS A 244 -10.74 -0.43 7.49
CA CYS A 244 -9.61 -1.09 8.15
C CYS A 244 -9.25 -2.42 7.47
N ALA A 245 -10.25 -3.22 7.07
CA ALA A 245 -10.03 -4.46 6.31
C ALA A 245 -9.30 -4.21 4.97
N CYS A 246 -9.67 -3.12 4.28
CA CYS A 246 -9.00 -2.68 3.04
C CYS A 246 -7.50 -2.41 3.21
N SER A 247 -7.05 -2.10 4.42
CA SER A 247 -5.65 -1.71 4.72
C SER A 247 -4.96 -2.66 5.69
N ALA A 248 -5.56 -3.79 6.01
CA ALA A 248 -4.98 -4.80 6.89
C ALA A 248 -3.91 -5.62 6.15
N LEU A 249 -2.75 -5.00 5.90
CA LEU A 249 -1.63 -5.63 5.19
C LEU A 249 -1.12 -6.85 5.98
N PRO A 250 -1.14 -8.05 5.38
CA PRO A 250 -0.69 -9.26 6.05
C PRO A 250 0.69 -9.13 6.67
N TYR A 251 0.89 -9.70 7.86
CA TYR A 251 2.07 -9.59 8.70
C TYR A 251 2.22 -8.23 9.43
N ILE A 252 1.93 -7.12 8.76
CA ILE A 252 2.01 -5.78 9.39
C ILE A 252 0.78 -5.55 10.27
N GLU A 253 -0.42 -5.83 9.74
CA GLU A 253 -1.67 -5.62 10.46
C GLU A 253 -2.39 -6.95 10.74
N GLU A 254 -3.05 -7.02 11.88
CA GLU A 254 -3.94 -8.14 12.18
C GLU A 254 -5.15 -8.14 11.23
N PRO A 255 -5.53 -9.29 10.65
CA PRO A 255 -6.75 -9.38 9.84
C PRO A 255 -8.00 -8.92 10.59
N VAL A 256 -8.87 -8.21 9.89
CA VAL A 256 -10.11 -7.63 10.45
C VAL A 256 -11.25 -8.63 10.34
N VAL A 257 -12.00 -8.80 11.44
CA VAL A 257 -13.23 -9.60 11.41
C VAL A 257 -14.44 -8.69 11.19
N LEU A 258 -15.18 -8.98 10.11
CA LEU A 258 -16.36 -8.23 9.67
C LEU A 258 -17.50 -9.21 9.40
N ASP A 259 -18.62 -9.08 10.14
CA ASP A 259 -19.79 -9.97 10.03
C ASP A 259 -19.45 -11.46 10.09
N GLY A 260 -18.50 -11.85 10.95
CA GLY A 260 -18.07 -13.23 11.15
C GLY A 260 -17.09 -13.77 10.11
N LYS A 261 -16.71 -12.96 9.12
CA LYS A 261 -15.69 -13.28 8.12
C LYS A 261 -14.40 -12.54 8.40
N THR A 262 -13.27 -13.12 8.00
CA THR A 262 -11.94 -12.56 8.20
C THR A 262 -11.41 -11.95 6.91
N TYR A 263 -10.92 -10.71 7.00
CA TYR A 263 -10.46 -9.95 5.84
C TYR A 263 -9.03 -9.45 6.04
N CYS A 264 -8.30 -9.36 4.95
CA CYS A 264 -7.04 -8.64 4.87
C CYS A 264 -7.06 -7.64 3.69
N GLU A 265 -5.95 -6.93 3.49
CA GLU A 265 -5.83 -5.91 2.45
C GLU A 265 -6.12 -6.47 1.05
N GLY A 266 -7.07 -5.83 0.35
CA GLY A 266 -7.46 -6.21 -1.00
C GLY A 266 -6.42 -5.82 -2.05
N ALA A 267 -5.65 -4.74 -1.82
CA ALA A 267 -4.62 -4.27 -2.73
C ALA A 267 -3.46 -5.26 -2.93
N THR A 268 -3.34 -6.29 -2.10
CA THR A 268 -2.39 -7.41 -2.33
C THR A 268 -2.78 -8.28 -3.51
N VAL A 269 -4.04 -8.19 -3.97
CA VAL A 269 -4.60 -8.98 -5.08
C VAL A 269 -5.01 -8.08 -6.25
N ASP A 270 -5.66 -6.94 -5.98
CA ASP A 270 -6.09 -5.96 -6.98
C ASP A 270 -6.00 -4.54 -6.40
N THR A 271 -5.15 -3.71 -6.99
CA THR A 271 -4.85 -2.36 -6.49
C THR A 271 -5.78 -1.29 -7.03
N VAL A 272 -6.59 -1.56 -8.06
CA VAL A 272 -7.38 -0.54 -8.77
C VAL A 272 -8.81 -0.94 -9.10
N ASN A 273 -9.20 -2.20 -8.90
CA ASN A 273 -10.54 -2.75 -9.11
C ASN A 273 -11.14 -2.47 -10.49
N PHE A 274 -10.35 -2.51 -11.54
CA PHE A 274 -10.77 -2.10 -12.89
C PHE A 274 -11.90 -2.96 -13.47
N GLU A 275 -11.87 -4.29 -13.23
CA GLU A 275 -12.90 -5.17 -13.75
C GLU A 275 -14.29 -4.82 -13.23
N ASP A 276 -14.39 -4.64 -11.91
CA ASP A 276 -15.63 -4.26 -11.26
C ASP A 276 -16.06 -2.84 -11.62
N LEU A 277 -15.10 -1.91 -11.75
CA LEU A 277 -15.37 -0.55 -12.21
C LEU A 277 -16.06 -0.55 -13.57
N MET A 278 -15.51 -1.27 -14.55
CA MET A 278 -16.07 -1.33 -15.90
C MET A 278 -17.37 -2.13 -15.98
N ARG A 279 -17.51 -3.17 -15.16
CA ARG A 279 -18.74 -3.94 -15.07
C ARG A 279 -19.92 -3.10 -14.55
N ASN A 280 -19.65 -2.24 -13.58
CA ASN A 280 -20.67 -1.40 -12.93
C ASN A 280 -20.91 -0.07 -13.69
N HIS A 281 -19.90 0.42 -14.41
CA HIS A 281 -19.95 1.71 -15.11
C HIS A 281 -19.39 1.59 -16.53
N PRO A 282 -20.05 0.82 -17.43
CA PRO A 282 -19.59 0.66 -18.82
C PRO A 282 -19.74 1.94 -19.66
N ASP A 283 -20.40 2.96 -19.11
CA ASP A 283 -20.68 4.27 -19.70
C ASP A 283 -19.67 5.36 -19.30
N LEU A 284 -18.53 4.99 -18.74
CA LEU A 284 -17.45 5.93 -18.43
C LEU A 284 -16.78 6.45 -19.71
N ASP A 285 -16.54 7.76 -19.74
CA ASP A 285 -15.75 8.41 -20.79
C ASP A 285 -14.26 8.41 -20.48
N GLU A 286 -13.91 8.57 -19.19
CA GLU A 286 -12.53 8.66 -18.74
C GLU A 286 -12.30 7.95 -17.40
N VAL A 287 -11.13 7.30 -17.27
CA VAL A 287 -10.61 6.76 -16.01
C VAL A 287 -9.25 7.37 -15.73
N TRP A 288 -9.16 8.14 -14.66
CA TRP A 288 -7.93 8.74 -14.15
C TRP A 288 -7.32 7.81 -13.09
N VAL A 289 -6.04 7.53 -13.20
CA VAL A 289 -5.36 6.56 -12.32
C VAL A 289 -4.21 7.26 -11.59
N SER A 290 -4.31 7.36 -10.28
CA SER A 290 -3.22 7.79 -9.40
C SER A 290 -2.59 6.56 -8.78
N ARG A 291 -1.59 6.03 -9.43
CA ARG A 291 -0.70 4.99 -8.93
C ARG A 291 0.45 5.67 -8.20
N ILE A 292 0.72 5.25 -6.95
CA ILE A 292 1.70 5.93 -6.08
C ILE A 292 2.95 5.10 -5.81
N LEU A 293 3.00 3.86 -6.31
CA LEU A 293 4.18 2.99 -6.26
C LEU A 293 4.60 2.53 -7.66
N ASP A 294 5.90 2.47 -7.88
CA ASP A 294 6.53 1.96 -9.08
C ASP A 294 7.79 1.17 -8.71
N VAL A 295 8.09 0.10 -9.43
CA VAL A 295 9.28 -0.74 -9.19
C VAL A 295 10.59 0.05 -9.26
N LYS A 296 10.62 1.19 -9.94
CA LYS A 296 11.79 2.08 -10.02
C LYS A 296 12.11 2.80 -8.70
N GLN A 297 11.18 2.84 -7.76
CA GLN A 297 11.42 3.37 -6.41
C GLN A 297 12.22 2.39 -5.54
N VAL A 298 12.28 1.10 -5.91
CA VAL A 298 13.02 0.08 -5.17
C VAL A 298 14.52 0.35 -5.28
N ARG A 299 15.19 0.49 -4.15
CA ARG A 299 16.61 0.87 -4.06
C ARG A 299 17.43 -0.27 -3.47
N LYS A 300 18.76 -0.21 -3.66
CA LYS A 300 19.67 -1.14 -2.98
C LYS A 300 19.52 -0.99 -1.45
N PRO A 301 19.14 -2.03 -0.70
CA PRO A 301 18.92 -1.92 0.73
C PRO A 301 20.24 -1.70 1.47
N GLN A 302 20.24 -0.83 2.47
CA GLN A 302 21.39 -0.55 3.34
C GLN A 302 21.33 -1.36 4.64
N ASN A 303 20.13 -1.83 5.04
CA ASN A 303 19.89 -2.60 6.26
C ASN A 303 18.63 -3.48 6.08
N LEU A 304 18.29 -4.27 7.09
CA LEU A 304 17.10 -5.16 7.04
C LEU A 304 15.78 -4.39 6.98
N TYR A 305 15.69 -3.19 7.54
CA TYR A 305 14.50 -2.36 7.47
C TYR A 305 14.27 -1.89 6.02
N ASP A 306 15.31 -1.39 5.35
CA ASP A 306 15.24 -1.03 3.93
C ASP A 306 14.89 -2.25 3.05
N ALA A 307 15.44 -3.43 3.39
CA ALA A 307 15.12 -4.66 2.68
C ALA A 307 13.65 -5.06 2.83
N LEU A 308 13.06 -4.89 4.01
CA LEU A 308 11.63 -5.13 4.26
C LEU A 308 10.76 -4.13 3.49
N ASN A 309 11.10 -2.84 3.53
CA ASN A 309 10.40 -1.81 2.77
C ASN A 309 10.46 -2.09 1.26
N ASN A 310 11.63 -2.45 0.73
CA ASN A 310 11.78 -2.83 -0.67
C ASN A 310 10.92 -4.06 -1.03
N LEU A 311 10.82 -5.03 -0.14
CA LEU A 311 9.98 -6.22 -0.36
C LEU A 311 8.51 -5.84 -0.51
N VAL A 312 7.98 -5.03 0.43
CA VAL A 312 6.59 -4.55 0.40
C VAL A 312 6.33 -3.71 -0.85
N MET A 313 7.23 -2.76 -1.15
CA MET A 313 7.12 -1.91 -2.32
C MET A 313 7.17 -2.70 -3.63
N LEU A 314 8.05 -3.69 -3.73
CA LEU A 314 8.19 -4.49 -4.94
C LEU A 314 6.89 -5.25 -5.27
N PHE A 315 6.29 -5.91 -4.27
CA PHE A 315 5.02 -6.61 -4.47
C PHE A 315 3.89 -5.64 -4.85
N ALA A 316 3.71 -4.58 -4.09
CA ALA A 316 2.64 -3.61 -4.32
C ALA A 316 2.80 -2.88 -5.66
N ALA A 317 4.03 -2.47 -6.02
CA ALA A 317 4.31 -1.80 -7.28
C ALA A 317 4.12 -2.73 -8.48
N THR A 318 4.54 -4.00 -8.38
CA THR A 318 4.37 -4.99 -9.46
C THR A 318 2.90 -5.29 -9.69
N THR A 319 2.12 -5.54 -8.63
CA THR A 319 0.68 -5.78 -8.74
C THR A 319 -0.01 -4.57 -9.39
N SER A 320 0.29 -3.36 -8.91
CA SER A 320 -0.30 -2.14 -9.44
C SER A 320 0.06 -1.88 -10.91
N GLU A 321 1.30 -2.14 -11.32
CA GLU A 321 1.72 -1.98 -12.71
C GLU A 321 1.04 -3.00 -13.62
N ASP A 322 0.94 -4.25 -13.19
CA ASP A 322 0.29 -5.31 -13.96
C ASP A 322 -1.21 -5.06 -14.10
N ASP A 323 -1.90 -4.64 -13.04
CA ASP A 323 -3.31 -4.27 -13.08
C ASP A 323 -3.59 -3.17 -14.11
N VAL A 324 -2.83 -2.08 -14.07
CA VAL A 324 -2.99 -0.96 -15.04
C VAL A 324 -2.69 -1.41 -16.46
N ARG A 325 -1.64 -2.21 -16.66
CA ARG A 325 -1.26 -2.73 -17.98
C ARG A 325 -2.33 -3.64 -18.56
N LEU A 326 -2.83 -4.59 -17.77
CA LEU A 326 -3.90 -5.49 -18.16
C LEU A 326 -5.19 -4.74 -18.46
N PHE A 327 -5.53 -3.74 -17.65
CA PHE A 327 -6.69 -2.89 -17.88
C PHE A 327 -6.58 -2.14 -19.20
N LYS A 328 -5.48 -1.45 -19.47
CA LYS A 328 -5.26 -0.75 -20.76
C LYS A 328 -5.39 -1.71 -21.95
N TYR A 329 -4.85 -2.93 -21.81
CA TYR A 329 -4.97 -3.95 -22.84
C TYR A 329 -6.42 -4.42 -23.07
N HIS A 330 -7.18 -4.61 -21.99
CA HIS A 330 -8.60 -4.98 -22.05
C HIS A 330 -9.44 -3.85 -22.64
N VAL A 331 -9.26 -2.64 -22.16
CA VAL A 331 -9.96 -1.44 -22.62
C VAL A 331 -9.76 -1.19 -24.11
N ALA A 332 -8.55 -1.33 -24.61
CA ALA A 332 -8.26 -1.17 -26.04
C ALA A 332 -9.09 -2.11 -26.93
N LYS A 333 -9.52 -3.26 -26.41
CA LYS A 333 -10.31 -4.24 -27.16
C LYS A 333 -11.81 -4.09 -26.97
N THR A 334 -12.26 -3.76 -25.77
CA THR A 334 -13.68 -3.83 -25.40
C THR A 334 -14.35 -2.46 -25.30
N HIS A 335 -13.57 -1.40 -25.01
CA HIS A 335 -14.07 -0.04 -24.80
C HIS A 335 -13.18 0.97 -25.54
N PRO A 336 -13.18 0.98 -26.88
CA PRO A 336 -12.22 1.78 -27.66
C PRO A 336 -12.37 3.29 -27.49
N ASN A 337 -13.49 3.76 -26.96
CA ASN A 337 -13.74 5.19 -26.70
C ASN A 337 -13.36 5.63 -25.30
N LEU A 338 -13.12 4.70 -24.35
CA LEU A 338 -12.70 5.01 -23.01
C LEU A 338 -11.26 5.51 -22.98
N LYS A 339 -11.03 6.67 -22.38
CA LYS A 339 -9.69 7.19 -22.13
C LYS A 339 -9.19 6.78 -20.77
N VAL A 340 -7.99 6.23 -20.70
CA VAL A 340 -7.28 5.92 -19.45
C VAL A 340 -6.13 6.88 -19.30
N ILE A 341 -6.21 7.77 -18.30
CA ILE A 341 -5.21 8.80 -18.01
C ILE A 341 -4.46 8.41 -16.74
N GLU A 342 -3.18 8.11 -16.85
CA GLU A 342 -2.34 7.71 -15.73
C GLU A 342 -1.49 8.89 -15.26
N ILE A 343 -1.50 9.17 -13.96
CA ILE A 343 -0.60 10.12 -13.31
C ILE A 343 0.74 9.42 -13.08
N PRO A 344 1.87 9.94 -13.59
CA PRO A 344 3.18 9.35 -13.38
C PRO A 344 3.55 9.30 -11.90
N VAL A 345 4.26 8.24 -11.52
CA VAL A 345 4.76 8.09 -10.14
C VAL A 345 6.07 8.86 -10.00
N ALA A 346 6.17 9.74 -9.01
CA ALA A 346 7.42 10.39 -8.64
C ALA A 346 8.34 9.40 -7.90
N PHE A 347 9.66 9.43 -8.21
CA PHE A 347 10.64 8.48 -7.66
C PHE A 347 11.55 9.06 -6.58
N ASN A 348 11.49 10.35 -6.36
CA ASN A 348 12.33 11.10 -5.41
C ASN A 348 11.73 11.23 -4.01
N ILE A 349 10.67 10.50 -3.72
CA ILE A 349 10.10 10.36 -2.38
C ILE A 349 10.71 9.18 -1.63
N ASP A 350 10.62 9.20 -0.32
CA ASP A 350 11.00 8.09 0.55
C ASP A 350 9.76 7.28 0.96
N TYR A 351 9.93 5.98 1.27
CA TYR A 351 8.86 5.15 1.77
C TYR A 351 8.85 5.20 3.30
N ASP A 352 8.56 6.37 3.86
CA ASP A 352 8.53 6.62 5.29
C ASP A 352 7.37 7.56 5.71
N TRP A 353 7.01 7.51 7.00
CA TRP A 353 5.89 8.25 7.58
C TRP A 353 6.35 9.58 8.22
N SER A 354 7.36 10.24 7.67
CA SER A 354 7.85 11.54 8.14
C SER A 354 7.11 12.71 7.49
N PHE A 355 7.01 13.84 8.21
CA PHE A 355 6.38 15.05 7.67
C PHE A 355 7.06 15.55 6.41
N SER A 356 8.40 15.54 6.39
CA SER A 356 9.12 15.99 5.19
C SER A 356 8.87 15.11 3.97
N ASN A 357 8.60 13.81 4.16
CA ASN A 357 8.21 12.92 3.07
C ASN A 357 6.78 13.20 2.61
N LEU A 358 5.85 13.47 3.54
CA LEU A 358 4.49 13.86 3.20
C LEU A 358 4.48 15.15 2.37
N ASP A 359 5.16 16.20 2.84
CA ASP A 359 5.20 17.51 2.17
C ASP A 359 5.78 17.37 0.75
N ARG A 360 6.93 16.69 0.62
CA ARG A 360 7.54 16.42 -0.68
C ARG A 360 6.62 15.62 -1.60
N SER A 361 5.97 14.58 -1.07
CA SER A 361 5.05 13.75 -1.86
C SER A 361 3.86 14.55 -2.36
N ILE A 362 3.33 15.50 -1.56
CA ILE A 362 2.25 16.38 -1.99
C ILE A 362 2.70 17.26 -3.15
N ASP A 363 3.87 17.90 -3.04
CA ASP A 363 4.40 18.77 -4.09
C ASP A 363 4.66 17.99 -5.38
N GLU A 364 5.31 16.83 -5.30
CA GLU A 364 5.59 15.97 -6.45
C GLU A 364 4.32 15.42 -7.11
N GLY A 365 3.31 15.06 -6.30
CA GLY A 365 2.02 14.61 -6.82
C GLY A 365 1.24 15.72 -7.51
N TYR A 366 1.33 16.94 -6.98
CA TYR A 366 0.76 18.15 -7.60
C TYR A 366 1.41 18.43 -8.95
N ASP A 367 2.73 18.45 -9.02
CA ASP A 367 3.49 18.72 -10.24
C ASP A 367 3.24 17.64 -11.31
N ALA A 368 3.17 16.37 -10.92
CA ALA A 368 2.85 15.27 -11.82
C ALA A 368 1.44 15.44 -12.42
N ALA A 369 0.45 15.77 -11.59
CA ALA A 369 -0.91 16.00 -12.05
C ALA A 369 -1.02 17.24 -12.97
N ASP A 370 -0.28 18.33 -12.66
CA ASP A 370 -0.24 19.52 -13.49
C ASP A 370 0.30 19.24 -14.90
N GLN A 371 1.38 18.47 -15.01
CA GLN A 371 1.94 18.07 -16.30
C GLN A 371 0.94 17.23 -17.11
N VAL A 372 0.28 16.25 -16.47
CA VAL A 372 -0.74 15.43 -17.14
C VAL A 372 -1.92 16.28 -17.59
N LEU A 373 -2.41 17.17 -16.74
CA LEU A 373 -3.54 18.04 -17.05
C LEU A 373 -3.23 18.99 -18.20
N ASN A 374 -2.02 19.55 -18.24
CA ASN A 374 -1.56 20.41 -19.34
C ASN A 374 -1.47 19.63 -20.67
N ALA A 375 -0.95 18.41 -20.63
CA ALA A 375 -0.93 17.53 -21.82
C ALA A 375 -2.36 17.15 -22.27
N TYR A 376 -3.22 16.79 -21.32
CA TYR A 376 -4.62 16.44 -21.57
C TYR A 376 -5.39 17.59 -22.25
N ARG A 377 -5.22 18.83 -21.77
CA ARG A 377 -5.82 20.03 -22.38
C ARG A 377 -5.32 20.31 -23.80
N GLN A 378 -4.11 19.90 -24.13
CA GLN A 378 -3.54 19.95 -25.46
C GLN A 378 -3.99 18.79 -26.37
N GLY A 379 -4.83 17.90 -25.86
CA GLY A 379 -5.31 16.70 -26.59
C GLY A 379 -4.22 15.67 -26.86
N ARG A 380 -3.18 15.62 -26.04
CA ARG A 380 -2.07 14.67 -26.13
C ARG A 380 -1.83 13.92 -24.81
N GLU A 381 -1.14 12.82 -24.87
CA GLU A 381 -0.58 12.12 -23.71
C GLU A 381 0.84 12.62 -23.42
N LEU A 382 1.30 12.42 -22.17
CA LEU A 382 2.71 12.64 -21.83
C LEU A 382 3.58 11.67 -22.62
N THR A 383 4.69 12.17 -23.16
CA THR A 383 5.72 11.30 -23.73
C THR A 383 6.41 10.50 -22.61
N PRO A 384 7.03 9.34 -22.90
CA PRO A 384 7.83 8.62 -21.93
C PRO A 384 8.95 9.45 -21.30
N ALA A 385 9.53 10.40 -22.05
CA ALA A 385 10.56 11.30 -21.54
C ALA A 385 9.97 12.32 -20.56
N GLU A 386 8.81 12.89 -20.81
CA GLU A 386 8.11 13.79 -19.89
C GLU A 386 7.66 13.03 -18.63
N SER A 387 7.14 11.81 -18.76
CA SER A 387 6.80 10.95 -17.62
C SER A 387 8.01 10.61 -16.76
N LEU A 388 9.20 10.47 -17.35
CA LEU A 388 10.46 10.27 -16.62
C LEU A 388 10.98 11.58 -16.01
N ALA A 389 10.73 12.74 -16.62
CA ALA A 389 11.17 14.03 -16.10
C ALA A 389 10.45 14.43 -14.80
N VAL A 390 9.24 13.91 -14.55
CA VAL A 390 8.57 14.02 -13.24
C VAL A 390 9.39 13.38 -12.12
N SER A 391 10.34 12.52 -12.47
CA SER A 391 11.12 11.69 -11.54
C SER A 391 12.57 12.15 -11.34
N VAL A 392 12.99 13.35 -11.82
CA VAL A 392 14.41 13.73 -11.84
C VAL A 392 14.83 14.51 -10.60
N GLU A 393 15.63 13.97 -9.91
CA GLU A 393 16.80 14.09 -9.02
C GLU A 393 16.64 13.17 -7.82
N PRO A 394 17.53 12.20 -7.64
CA PRO A 394 17.49 11.39 -6.41
C PRO A 394 17.70 12.35 -5.22
N ALA A 395 16.76 12.37 -4.31
CA ALA A 395 16.92 13.05 -3.05
C ALA A 395 18.27 12.66 -2.46
N LYS A 396 19.10 13.64 -2.07
CA LYS A 396 20.34 13.36 -1.34
C LYS A 396 19.97 12.47 -0.17
N PRO A 397 20.67 11.35 0.04
CA PRO A 397 20.37 10.48 1.18
C PRO A 397 20.43 11.35 2.43
N ARG A 398 19.35 11.35 3.21
CA ARG A 398 19.35 11.96 4.56
C ARG A 398 20.56 11.40 5.29
N ALA A 399 21.43 12.26 5.79
CA ALA A 399 22.39 11.88 6.79
C ALA A 399 21.57 11.46 8.03
N ARG A 400 21.23 10.16 8.14
CA ARG A 400 20.67 9.62 9.39
C ARG A 400 21.62 10.06 10.50
N ALA A 401 21.09 10.76 11.50
CA ALA A 401 21.83 11.05 12.70
C ALA A 401 22.46 9.73 13.15
N LYS A 402 23.80 9.69 13.17
CA LYS A 402 24.51 8.54 13.73
C LYS A 402 23.96 8.40 15.14
N ALA A 403 23.28 7.29 15.44
CA ALA A 403 23.02 6.93 16.79
C ALA A 403 24.38 6.86 17.46
N GLU A 404 24.70 7.85 18.25
CA GLU A 404 25.84 7.79 19.15
C GLU A 404 25.57 6.66 20.11
N ALA A 405 26.45 5.67 20.06
CA ALA A 405 26.44 4.46 20.86
C ALA A 405 26.61 4.75 22.35
#